data_73e8fffacf1bbbc850b401fa98d85501
#
_entry.id   73e8fffacf1bbbc850b401fa98d85501
#
_cell.length_a   1.000
_cell.length_b   1.000
_cell.length_c   1.000
_cell.angle_alpha   90.00
_cell.angle_beta   90.00
_cell.angle_gamma   90.00
#
_symmetry.space_group_name_H-M   'P 1'
#
loop_
_entity.id
_entity.type
_entity.pdbx_description
1 polymer ?
#
loop_
_entity_poly.entity_id
_entity_poly.type
_entity_poly.pdbx_seq_one_letter_code
_entity_poly.pdbx_strand_id
1 'polypeptide(L)'
;MTPSWEQRKLGELYSLVSEKNDLTFGRESIISVANMYFNANVYVADEQYLRTYNVMRLGDIAFEGHSNKEFSHGRFVENYIGDGIVSHIFTVLRPRVPFDVNYWRYAINNEKLMRLPLIRSTKASTMMHDLVPSDFLRESIPTPDLAEQKRIGAFLVGLDSLITLHQRKLELLRNTKKSLLDRMFV
;
A
#
# COMPACT_ATOMS: atom_id res chain seq x y z
N MET A 1 8.75 25.98 14.40
CA MET A 1 7.49 25.46 14.98
C MET A 1 7.29 24.08 14.38
N THR A 2 7.29 23.02 15.20
CA THR A 2 6.88 21.70 14.74
C THR A 2 5.38 21.79 14.44
N PRO A 3 4.92 21.45 13.22
CA PRO A 3 3.49 21.43 12.94
C PRO A 3 2.82 20.44 13.91
N SER A 4 1.83 20.92 14.66
CA SER A 4 1.03 20.03 15.51
C SER A 4 0.02 19.30 14.62
N TRP A 5 0.34 18.07 14.22
CA TRP A 5 -0.61 17.22 13.50
C TRP A 5 -1.81 16.91 14.39
N GLU A 6 -2.98 16.96 13.80
CA GLU A 6 -4.23 16.70 14.49
C GLU A 6 -4.40 15.18 14.72
N GLN A 7 -4.82 14.80 15.93
CA GLN A 7 -5.22 13.41 16.19
C GLN A 7 -6.60 13.15 15.55
N ARG A 8 -6.62 12.35 14.49
CA ARG A 8 -7.82 12.00 13.75
C ARG A 8 -8.16 10.53 13.89
N LYS A 9 -9.43 10.22 14.15
CA LYS A 9 -9.90 8.83 14.13
C LYS A 9 -9.81 8.26 12.72
N LEU A 10 -9.34 7.02 12.62
CA LEU A 10 -9.26 6.33 11.32
C LEU A 10 -10.63 6.20 10.66
N GLY A 11 -11.72 6.07 11.41
CA GLY A 11 -13.08 6.06 10.88
C GLY A 11 -13.61 7.41 10.36
N GLU A 12 -12.92 8.52 10.67
CA GLU A 12 -13.17 9.82 10.03
C GLU A 12 -12.46 9.90 8.68
N LEU A 13 -11.34 9.19 8.54
CA LEU A 13 -10.50 9.19 7.34
C LEU A 13 -10.92 8.11 6.34
N TYR A 14 -11.35 6.94 6.81
CA TYR A 14 -11.65 5.75 6.01
C TYR A 14 -12.99 5.11 6.37
N SER A 15 -13.54 4.38 5.42
CA SER A 15 -14.70 3.49 5.60
C SER A 15 -14.46 2.12 4.98
N LEU A 16 -15.10 1.09 5.54
CA LEU A 16 -15.02 -0.26 4.98
C LEU A 16 -15.67 -0.30 3.59
N VAL A 17 -15.01 -0.95 2.63
CA VAL A 17 -15.52 -1.18 1.29
C VAL A 17 -16.28 -2.49 1.26
N SER A 18 -17.51 -2.45 0.72
CA SER A 18 -18.35 -3.61 0.42
C SER A 18 -18.63 -3.77 -1.08
N GLU A 19 -18.03 -2.92 -1.92
CA GLU A 19 -18.22 -2.93 -3.38
C GLU A 19 -17.61 -4.19 -3.98
N LYS A 20 -18.46 -5.04 -4.55
CA LYS A 20 -18.03 -6.25 -5.27
C LYS A 20 -17.90 -5.95 -6.76
N ASN A 21 -17.00 -6.70 -7.41
CA ASN A 21 -16.84 -6.63 -8.85
C ASN A 21 -18.12 -7.13 -9.55
N ASP A 22 -18.66 -6.32 -10.43
CA ASP A 22 -19.81 -6.67 -11.31
C ASP A 22 -19.37 -7.26 -12.65
N LEU A 23 -18.06 -7.60 -12.80
CA LEU A 23 -17.32 -8.01 -13.98
C LEU A 23 -16.92 -6.85 -14.91
N THR A 24 -17.05 -5.60 -14.47
CA THR A 24 -16.46 -4.46 -15.17
C THR A 24 -14.92 -4.57 -15.19
N PHE A 25 -14.33 -5.18 -14.16
CA PHE A 25 -12.89 -5.46 -14.07
C PHE A 25 -12.63 -6.94 -14.37
N GLY A 26 -11.81 -7.20 -15.40
CA GLY A 26 -11.34 -8.52 -15.77
C GLY A 26 -10.06 -8.95 -15.04
N ARG A 27 -9.45 -10.05 -15.49
CA ARG A 27 -8.21 -10.62 -14.89
C ARG A 27 -7.02 -9.64 -14.93
N GLU A 28 -6.93 -8.84 -15.98
CA GLU A 28 -5.88 -7.84 -16.17
C GLU A 28 -5.90 -6.75 -15.09
N SER A 29 -7.05 -6.61 -14.42
CA SER A 29 -7.25 -5.62 -13.35
C SER A 29 -7.06 -6.20 -11.94
N ILE A 30 -6.64 -7.46 -11.80
CA ILE A 30 -6.33 -8.06 -10.50
C ILE A 30 -5.08 -7.41 -9.92
N ILE A 31 -5.20 -6.86 -8.71
CA ILE A 31 -4.12 -6.20 -8.00
C ILE A 31 -3.44 -7.18 -7.04
N SER A 32 -2.12 -7.31 -7.14
CA SER A 32 -1.28 -7.94 -6.13
C SER A 32 -1.05 -6.95 -4.99
N VAL A 33 -1.71 -7.15 -3.85
CA VAL A 33 -1.68 -6.20 -2.72
C VAL A 33 -0.27 -6.02 -2.17
N ALA A 34 0.47 -7.11 -1.97
CA ALA A 34 1.79 -7.06 -1.32
C ALA A 34 2.79 -6.13 -2.02
N ASN A 35 2.74 -6.07 -3.36
CA ASN A 35 3.72 -5.34 -4.19
C ASN A 35 3.07 -4.26 -5.06
N MET A 36 1.77 -4.08 -4.96
CA MET A 36 0.95 -3.08 -5.64
C MET A 36 1.27 -2.98 -7.15
N TYR A 37 0.86 -4.02 -7.89
CA TYR A 37 0.91 -4.07 -9.36
C TYR A 37 -0.25 -4.89 -9.90
N PHE A 38 -0.65 -4.65 -11.16
CA PHE A 38 -1.66 -5.47 -11.84
C PHE A 38 -1.06 -6.83 -12.23
N ASN A 39 -1.66 -7.92 -11.74
CA ASN A 39 -1.19 -9.28 -11.97
C ASN A 39 -2.19 -10.08 -12.81
N ALA A 40 -2.07 -9.96 -14.12
CA ALA A 40 -2.88 -10.72 -15.08
C ALA A 40 -2.62 -12.24 -15.08
N ASN A 41 -1.52 -12.70 -14.45
CA ASN A 41 -1.12 -14.11 -14.43
C ASN A 41 -1.79 -14.93 -13.32
N VAL A 42 -2.68 -14.31 -12.53
CA VAL A 42 -3.44 -15.05 -11.51
C VAL A 42 -4.35 -16.05 -12.19
N TYR A 43 -4.20 -17.33 -11.83
CA TYR A 43 -5.11 -18.36 -12.31
C TYR A 43 -6.48 -18.17 -11.68
N VAL A 44 -7.49 -18.00 -12.54
CA VAL A 44 -8.91 -17.96 -12.17
C VAL A 44 -9.62 -18.96 -13.04
N ALA A 45 -10.17 -20.02 -12.44
CA ALA A 45 -10.79 -21.12 -13.16
C ALA A 45 -12.04 -20.69 -13.94
N ASP A 46 -12.84 -19.78 -13.35
CA ASP A 46 -14.05 -19.23 -13.93
C ASP A 46 -14.07 -17.70 -13.74
N GLU A 47 -14.35 -16.95 -14.80
CA GLU A 47 -14.47 -15.49 -14.73
C GLU A 47 -15.60 -15.03 -13.79
N GLN A 48 -16.66 -15.82 -13.64
CA GLN A 48 -17.74 -15.54 -12.68
C GLN A 48 -17.22 -15.49 -11.24
N TYR A 49 -16.11 -16.19 -10.93
CA TYR A 49 -15.47 -16.12 -9.62
C TYR A 49 -14.95 -14.71 -9.29
N LEU A 50 -14.63 -13.90 -10.30
CA LEU A 50 -14.21 -12.51 -10.10
C LEU A 50 -15.31 -11.64 -9.46
N ARG A 51 -16.59 -12.07 -9.49
CA ARG A 51 -17.67 -11.39 -8.74
C ARG A 51 -17.48 -11.43 -7.23
N THR A 52 -16.69 -12.37 -6.72
CA THR A 52 -16.39 -12.45 -5.29
C THR A 52 -15.35 -11.41 -4.85
N TYR A 53 -14.58 -10.87 -5.80
CA TYR A 53 -13.50 -9.91 -5.54
C TYR A 53 -14.07 -8.57 -5.09
N ASN A 54 -13.29 -7.87 -4.27
CA ASN A 54 -13.58 -6.51 -3.85
C ASN A 54 -13.01 -5.51 -4.89
N VAL A 55 -13.77 -4.48 -5.22
CA VAL A 55 -13.25 -3.36 -6.01
C VAL A 55 -12.33 -2.53 -5.12
N MET A 56 -11.13 -2.24 -5.63
CA MET A 56 -10.12 -1.41 -4.98
C MET A 56 -9.78 -0.24 -5.90
N ARG A 57 -10.18 0.96 -5.51
CA ARG A 57 -9.98 2.18 -6.29
C ARG A 57 -8.68 2.88 -5.89
N LEU A 58 -8.23 3.81 -6.73
CA LEU A 58 -7.07 4.65 -6.42
C LEU A 58 -7.24 5.32 -5.04
N GLY A 59 -6.25 5.14 -4.16
CA GLY A 59 -6.25 5.64 -2.79
C GLY A 59 -6.93 4.73 -1.76
N ASP A 60 -7.62 3.67 -2.17
CA ASP A 60 -8.09 2.65 -1.23
C ASP A 60 -6.88 1.94 -0.59
N ILE A 61 -7.03 1.50 0.65
CA ILE A 61 -6.03 0.72 1.36
C ILE A 61 -6.53 -0.71 1.58
N ALA A 62 -5.66 -1.70 1.40
CA ALA A 62 -5.95 -3.09 1.68
C ALA A 62 -5.08 -3.60 2.81
N PHE A 63 -5.67 -4.40 3.72
CA PHE A 63 -4.92 -5.03 4.81
C PHE A 63 -4.29 -6.33 4.35
N GLU A 64 -2.98 -6.44 4.54
CA GLU A 64 -2.17 -7.64 4.35
C GLU A 64 -1.76 -8.19 5.72
N GLY A 65 -2.34 -9.34 6.11
CA GLY A 65 -2.19 -9.91 7.43
C GLY A 65 -0.88 -10.68 7.68
N HIS A 66 -0.04 -10.89 6.66
CA HIS A 66 1.22 -11.61 6.84
C HIS A 66 2.19 -10.81 7.70
N SER A 67 2.65 -11.43 8.79
CA SER A 67 3.67 -10.84 9.65
C SER A 67 5.08 -11.19 9.18
N ASN A 68 5.99 -10.25 9.34
CA ASN A 68 7.40 -10.41 9.09
C ASN A 68 8.23 -9.59 10.08
N LYS A 69 9.55 -9.51 9.90
CA LYS A 69 10.44 -8.75 10.79
C LYS A 69 10.16 -7.24 10.80
N GLU A 70 9.65 -6.71 9.70
CA GLU A 70 9.34 -5.30 9.53
C GLU A 70 7.92 -4.97 10.00
N PHE A 71 6.95 -5.86 9.71
CA PHE A 71 5.53 -5.69 10.02
C PHE A 71 5.04 -6.85 10.90
N SER A 72 5.10 -6.66 12.22
CA SER A 72 4.80 -7.73 13.19
C SER A 72 3.32 -8.07 13.31
N HIS A 73 2.42 -7.17 12.88
CA HIS A 73 0.96 -7.32 13.00
C HIS A 73 0.24 -7.19 11.65
N GLY A 74 0.95 -7.52 10.54
CA GLY A 74 0.48 -7.19 9.21
C GLY A 74 0.68 -5.71 8.87
N ARG A 75 0.19 -5.28 7.71
CA ARG A 75 0.31 -3.89 7.24
C ARG A 75 -0.86 -3.50 6.36
N PHE A 76 -1.07 -2.21 6.19
CA PHE A 76 -1.89 -1.70 5.10
C PHE A 76 -1.03 -1.34 3.89
N VAL A 77 -1.57 -1.56 2.71
CA VAL A 77 -0.95 -1.13 1.44
C VAL A 77 -1.95 -0.28 0.69
N GLU A 78 -1.54 0.92 0.26
CA GLU A 78 -2.37 1.83 -0.50
C GLU A 78 -2.31 1.52 -1.99
N ASN A 79 -3.45 1.60 -2.66
CA ASN A 79 -3.54 1.53 -4.11
C ASN A 79 -3.15 2.87 -4.74
N TYR A 80 -1.96 2.93 -5.32
CA TYR A 80 -1.44 4.09 -6.05
C TYR A 80 -1.28 3.84 -7.55
N ILE A 81 -1.77 2.68 -8.06
CA ILE A 81 -1.58 2.27 -9.45
C ILE A 81 -2.82 2.45 -10.33
N GLY A 82 -4.00 2.56 -9.74
CA GLY A 82 -5.28 2.72 -10.46
C GLY A 82 -6.35 1.74 -10.03
N ASP A 83 -7.56 1.91 -10.55
CA ASP A 83 -8.71 1.09 -10.18
C ASP A 83 -8.53 -0.35 -10.65
N GLY A 84 -8.94 -1.30 -9.80
CA GLY A 84 -8.88 -2.73 -10.07
C GLY A 84 -9.62 -3.54 -9.02
N ILE A 85 -9.28 -4.83 -8.92
CA ILE A 85 -9.92 -5.75 -7.99
C ILE A 85 -8.89 -6.52 -7.17
N VAL A 86 -9.26 -6.85 -5.94
CA VAL A 86 -8.46 -7.68 -5.02
C VAL A 86 -9.29 -8.85 -4.53
N SER A 87 -8.64 -9.97 -4.17
CA SER A 87 -9.33 -11.12 -3.61
C SER A 87 -10.20 -10.72 -2.41
N HIS A 88 -11.32 -11.39 -2.25
CA HIS A 88 -12.27 -11.18 -1.14
C HIS A 88 -11.68 -11.39 0.26
N ILE A 89 -10.51 -12.03 0.36
CA ILE A 89 -9.80 -12.23 1.62
C ILE A 89 -9.21 -10.90 2.18
N PHE A 90 -8.98 -9.91 1.31
CA PHE A 90 -8.42 -8.63 1.75
C PHE A 90 -9.52 -7.71 2.27
N THR A 91 -9.33 -7.18 3.46
CA THR A 91 -10.14 -6.06 3.95
C THR A 91 -9.70 -4.79 3.24
N VAL A 92 -10.63 -4.13 2.56
CA VAL A 92 -10.39 -2.87 1.83
C VAL A 92 -11.08 -1.73 2.55
N LEU A 93 -10.37 -0.63 2.74
CA LEU A 93 -10.90 0.61 3.29
C LEU A 93 -10.72 1.74 2.29
N ARG A 94 -11.74 2.61 2.16
CA ARG A 94 -11.79 3.73 1.22
C ARG A 94 -11.71 5.06 1.93
N PRO A 95 -10.92 6.04 1.43
CA PRO A 95 -10.88 7.39 1.98
C PRO A 95 -12.27 8.07 1.93
N ARG A 96 -12.62 8.80 3.00
CA ARG A 96 -13.86 9.56 3.14
C ARG A 96 -13.67 11.07 3.01
N VAL A 97 -12.43 11.52 3.09
CA VAL A 97 -12.04 12.93 3.08
C VAL A 97 -11.03 13.18 1.97
N PRO A 98 -10.82 14.41 1.52
CA PRO A 98 -9.73 14.73 0.61
C PRO A 98 -8.38 14.28 1.18
N PHE A 99 -7.59 13.62 0.37
CA PHE A 99 -6.32 13.00 0.75
C PHE A 99 -5.27 13.17 -0.36
N ASP A 100 -4.01 12.95 -0.01
CA ASP A 100 -2.91 12.90 -0.98
C ASP A 100 -2.36 11.45 -1.05
N VAL A 101 -2.51 10.81 -2.21
CA VAL A 101 -2.06 9.43 -2.47
C VAL A 101 -0.57 9.27 -2.18
N ASN A 102 0.26 10.25 -2.56
CA ASN A 102 1.69 10.16 -2.36
C ASN A 102 2.08 10.20 -0.88
N TYR A 103 1.36 10.97 -0.05
CA TYR A 103 1.57 10.97 1.39
C TYR A 103 1.11 9.65 2.03
N TRP A 104 -0.12 9.23 1.74
CA TRP A 104 -0.70 8.06 2.40
C TRP A 104 -0.01 6.76 2.04
N ARG A 105 0.54 6.64 0.83
CA ARG A 105 1.39 5.52 0.42
C ARG A 105 2.52 5.22 1.42
N TYR A 106 3.12 6.25 2.01
CA TYR A 106 4.18 6.09 3.02
C TYR A 106 3.60 6.05 4.44
N ALA A 107 2.63 6.89 4.75
CA ALA A 107 2.10 7.02 6.10
C ALA A 107 1.38 5.74 6.55
N ILE A 108 0.49 5.17 5.71
CA ILE A 108 -0.27 3.96 6.07
C ILE A 108 0.61 2.71 6.20
N ASN A 109 1.78 2.73 5.57
CA ASN A 109 2.76 1.65 5.61
C ASN A 109 3.89 1.91 6.64
N ASN A 110 3.80 2.99 7.40
CA ASN A 110 4.79 3.33 8.40
C ASN A 110 4.53 2.57 9.72
N GLU A 111 5.44 1.64 10.07
CA GLU A 111 5.32 0.81 11.28
C GLU A 111 5.20 1.64 12.56
N LYS A 112 5.95 2.74 12.70
CA LYS A 112 5.87 3.59 13.90
C LYS A 112 4.51 4.24 14.07
N LEU A 113 3.88 4.66 12.96
CA LEU A 113 2.56 5.29 12.97
C LEU A 113 1.46 4.26 13.20
N MET A 114 1.56 3.10 12.55
CA MET A 114 0.49 2.12 12.47
C MET A 114 0.55 1.01 13.52
N ARG A 115 1.70 0.84 14.20
CA ARG A 115 1.91 -0.27 15.13
C ARG A 115 0.86 -0.36 16.23
N LEU A 116 0.59 0.73 16.94
CA LEU A 116 -0.40 0.72 18.04
C LEU A 116 -1.83 0.49 17.54
N PRO A 117 -2.31 1.18 16.50
CA PRO A 117 -3.58 0.85 15.85
C PRO A 117 -3.69 -0.62 15.46
N LEU A 118 -2.66 -1.21 14.85
CA LEU A 118 -2.68 -2.61 14.42
C LEU A 118 -2.65 -3.60 15.59
N ILE A 119 -1.84 -3.38 16.61
CA ILE A 119 -1.84 -4.21 17.85
C ILE A 119 -3.25 -4.29 18.44
N ARG A 120 -4.00 -3.18 18.48
CA ARG A 120 -5.31 -3.10 19.12
C ARG A 120 -6.46 -3.58 18.26
N SER A 121 -6.25 -3.68 16.95
CA SER A 121 -7.28 -4.00 15.98
C SER A 121 -7.03 -5.28 15.19
N THR A 122 -5.98 -6.03 15.50
CA THR A 122 -5.70 -7.32 14.86
C THR A 122 -5.75 -8.48 15.87
N LYS A 123 -6.11 -9.65 15.36
CA LYS A 123 -6.08 -10.91 16.11
C LYS A 123 -5.12 -11.87 15.42
N ALA A 124 -4.22 -12.47 16.18
CA ALA A 124 -3.33 -13.49 15.66
C ALA A 124 -4.12 -14.74 15.26
N SER A 125 -3.91 -15.23 14.06
CA SER A 125 -4.36 -16.52 13.57
C SER A 125 -3.16 -17.43 13.30
N THR A 126 -3.38 -18.64 12.79
CA THR A 126 -2.32 -19.66 12.67
C THR A 126 -1.12 -19.20 11.80
N MET A 127 -1.32 -18.39 10.79
CA MET A 127 -0.28 -17.97 9.83
C MET A 127 -0.27 -16.47 9.52
N MET A 128 -1.27 -15.73 10.00
CA MET A 128 -1.40 -14.30 9.69
C MET A 128 -2.16 -13.59 10.81
N HIS A 129 -2.30 -12.29 10.69
CA HIS A 129 -3.17 -11.48 11.54
C HIS A 129 -4.46 -11.16 10.79
N ASP A 130 -5.59 -11.28 11.48
CA ASP A 130 -6.91 -10.90 10.98
C ASP A 130 -7.26 -9.52 11.52
N LEU A 131 -7.56 -8.59 10.62
CA LEU A 131 -8.02 -7.26 11.00
C LEU A 131 -9.46 -7.31 11.54
N VAL A 132 -9.71 -6.58 12.62
CA VAL A 132 -11.07 -6.25 13.09
C VAL A 132 -11.37 -4.80 12.65
N PRO A 133 -12.06 -4.59 11.52
CA PRO A 133 -12.21 -3.25 10.93
C PRO A 133 -12.86 -2.24 11.86
N SER A 134 -13.85 -2.67 12.67
CA SER A 134 -14.52 -1.80 13.63
C SER A 134 -13.58 -1.27 14.71
N ASP A 135 -12.61 -2.06 15.14
CA ASP A 135 -11.65 -1.66 16.16
C ASP A 135 -10.60 -0.75 15.55
N PHE A 136 -10.11 -1.08 14.34
CA PHE A 136 -9.19 -0.22 13.58
C PHE A 136 -9.77 1.17 13.32
N LEU A 137 -11.02 1.27 12.90
CA LEU A 137 -11.67 2.56 12.63
C LEU A 137 -11.91 3.41 13.90
N ARG A 138 -11.82 2.84 15.10
CA ARG A 138 -11.86 3.58 16.38
C ARG A 138 -10.51 4.15 16.79
N GLU A 139 -9.41 3.60 16.27
CA GLU A 139 -8.06 4.08 16.57
C GLU A 139 -7.83 5.47 15.98
N SER A 140 -6.87 6.20 16.54
CA SER A 140 -6.51 7.55 16.12
C SER A 140 -5.03 7.62 15.78
N ILE A 141 -4.71 8.41 14.77
CA ILE A 141 -3.34 8.69 14.34
C ILE A 141 -3.13 10.20 14.15
N PRO A 142 -1.91 10.71 14.38
CA PRO A 142 -1.58 12.07 14.03
C PRO A 142 -1.62 12.24 12.51
N THR A 143 -2.39 13.21 12.03
CA THR A 143 -2.64 13.42 10.61
C THR A 143 -2.38 14.89 10.26
N PRO A 144 -1.52 15.19 9.28
CA PRO A 144 -1.33 16.54 8.78
C PRO A 144 -2.51 17.02 7.94
N ASP A 145 -2.64 18.32 7.76
CA ASP A 145 -3.59 18.87 6.81
C ASP A 145 -3.24 18.51 5.35
N LEU A 146 -4.20 18.68 4.43
CA LEU A 146 -4.03 18.28 3.03
C LEU A 146 -2.85 19.02 2.34
N ALA A 147 -2.60 20.27 2.70
CA ALA A 147 -1.51 21.04 2.10
C ALA A 147 -0.15 20.49 2.54
N GLU A 148 -0.03 20.08 3.79
CA GLU A 148 1.17 19.44 4.30
C GLU A 148 1.33 18.01 3.78
N GLN A 149 0.24 17.23 3.68
CA GLN A 149 0.26 15.92 3.01
C GLN A 149 0.87 16.01 1.61
N LYS A 150 0.40 16.97 0.79
CA LYS A 150 0.93 17.19 -0.57
C LYS A 150 2.42 17.54 -0.57
N ARG A 151 2.88 18.37 0.38
CA ARG A 151 4.30 18.75 0.49
C ARG A 151 5.17 17.55 0.87
N ILE A 152 4.74 16.78 1.87
CA ILE A 152 5.46 15.59 2.34
C ILE A 152 5.46 14.51 1.24
N GLY A 153 4.30 14.23 0.64
CA GLY A 153 4.17 13.24 -0.42
C GLY A 153 5.06 13.55 -1.62
N ALA A 154 5.04 14.79 -2.12
CA ALA A 154 5.90 15.22 -3.23
C ALA A 154 7.39 15.09 -2.89
N PHE A 155 7.78 15.44 -1.65
CA PHE A 155 9.16 15.31 -1.20
C PHE A 155 9.62 13.85 -1.18
N LEU A 156 8.81 12.94 -0.62
CA LEU A 156 9.15 11.51 -0.53
C LEU A 156 9.22 10.85 -1.92
N VAL A 157 8.26 11.14 -2.82
CA VAL A 157 8.32 10.66 -4.22
C VAL A 157 9.56 11.18 -4.94
N GLY A 158 9.94 12.44 -4.69
CA GLY A 158 11.19 13.01 -5.20
C GLY A 158 12.43 12.25 -4.74
N LEU A 159 12.48 11.87 -3.46
CA LEU A 159 13.56 11.05 -2.91
C LEU A 159 13.63 9.66 -3.56
N ASP A 160 12.49 8.97 -3.72
CA ASP A 160 12.45 7.66 -4.39
C ASP A 160 12.94 7.75 -5.85
N SER A 161 12.58 8.83 -6.54
CA SER A 161 13.05 9.08 -7.90
C SER A 161 14.57 9.27 -7.96
N LEU A 162 15.15 10.01 -7.02
CA LEU A 162 16.60 10.20 -6.91
C LEU A 162 17.31 8.88 -6.57
N ILE A 163 16.78 8.11 -5.62
CA ILE A 163 17.32 6.78 -5.27
C ILE A 163 17.36 5.89 -6.49
N THR A 164 16.25 5.81 -7.22
CA THR A 164 16.15 4.99 -8.44
C THR A 164 17.16 5.42 -9.51
N LEU A 165 17.31 6.72 -9.72
CA LEU A 165 18.28 7.27 -10.68
C LEU A 165 19.72 6.91 -10.30
N HIS A 166 20.07 7.06 -9.00
CA HIS A 166 21.40 6.72 -8.52
C HIS A 166 21.69 5.23 -8.60
N GLN A 167 20.71 4.37 -8.32
CA GLN A 167 20.85 2.91 -8.47
C GLN A 167 21.14 2.52 -9.92
N ARG A 168 20.39 3.09 -10.89
CA ARG A 168 20.63 2.86 -12.31
C ARG A 168 22.02 3.34 -12.75
N LYS A 169 22.44 4.52 -12.29
CA LYS A 169 23.79 5.05 -12.57
C LYS A 169 24.87 4.13 -11.99
N LEU A 170 24.70 3.64 -10.77
CA LEU A 170 25.64 2.72 -10.14
C LEU A 170 25.77 1.41 -10.93
N GLU A 171 24.65 0.85 -11.36
CA GLU A 171 24.62 -0.36 -12.20
C GLU A 171 25.36 -0.14 -13.52
N LEU A 172 25.09 0.97 -14.21
CA LEU A 172 25.79 1.33 -15.45
C LEU A 172 27.31 1.44 -15.25
N LEU A 173 27.75 2.11 -14.20
CA LEU A 173 29.17 2.25 -13.86
C LEU A 173 29.82 0.88 -13.52
N ARG A 174 29.13 0.00 -12.82
CA ARG A 174 29.59 -1.37 -12.55
C ARG A 174 29.77 -2.17 -13.83
N ASN A 175 28.79 -2.09 -14.75
CA ASN A 175 28.86 -2.78 -16.04
C ASN A 175 29.98 -2.21 -16.92
N THR A 176 30.16 -0.90 -16.94
CA THR A 176 31.27 -0.25 -17.65
C THR A 176 32.61 -0.69 -17.10
N LYS A 177 32.77 -0.68 -15.77
CA LYS A 177 34.00 -1.15 -15.11
C LYS A 177 34.31 -2.60 -15.49
N LYS A 178 33.31 -3.50 -15.44
CA LYS A 178 33.46 -4.91 -15.81
C LYS A 178 33.93 -5.03 -17.26
N SER A 179 33.26 -4.36 -18.20
CA SER A 179 33.62 -4.39 -19.62
C SER A 179 35.05 -3.88 -19.89
N LEU A 180 35.49 -2.85 -19.16
CA LEU A 180 36.86 -2.34 -19.29
C LEU A 180 37.89 -3.34 -18.77
N LEU A 181 37.62 -3.97 -17.60
CA LEU A 181 38.50 -5.00 -17.04
C LEU A 181 38.61 -6.19 -17.99
N ASP A 182 37.49 -6.67 -18.54
CA ASP A 182 37.46 -7.78 -19.50
C ASP A 182 38.28 -7.48 -20.78
N ARG A 183 38.37 -6.19 -21.18
CA ARG A 183 39.19 -5.76 -22.35
C ARG A 183 40.67 -5.53 -22.01
N MET A 184 40.97 -5.20 -20.74
CA MET A 184 42.36 -4.90 -20.35
C MET A 184 43.18 -6.15 -19.98
N PHE A 185 42.51 -7.25 -19.62
CA PHE A 185 43.14 -8.48 -19.13
C PHE A 185 42.85 -9.69 -20.00
N VAL A 186 42.54 -9.50 -21.28
CA VAL A 186 42.45 -10.55 -22.31
C VAL A 186 43.80 -10.82 -22.91
#